data_f90155d69e7b1ac7fc85a8b6b6fa6039
#
_entry.id   f90155d69e7b1ac7fc85a8b6b6fa6039
#
_cell.length_a   1.000
_cell.length_b   1.000
_cell.length_c   1.000
_cell.angle_alpha   90.00
_cell.angle_beta   90.00
_cell.angle_gamma   90.00
#
_symmetry.space_group_name_H-M   'P 1'
#
loop_
_entity.id
_entity.type
_entity.pdbx_description
1 polymer ?
#
loop_
_entity_poly.entity_id
_entity_poly.type
_entity_poly.pdbx_seq_one_letter_code
_entity_poly.pdbx_strand_id
1 'polypeptide(L)'
;MYEEFHHKQIFHQNMLYYSAGMLFTLMERQSLSHICVSPSNPLRLVRYDQIYSYICDNYPMTSARTIAEYFHISQSYLCKLFHENGTTVTTVIQEIRLQQARSLLEQSDLSVQNIAELVGYHDLTYFIKLFKRYFSVTPYQYRKKYQSTKKLSQPTVT
;
A
#
# COMPACT_ATOMS: atom_id res chain seq x y z
N MET A 1 -17.86 20.92 -7.47
CA MET A 1 -18.35 19.88 -8.43
C MET A 1 -17.23 19.15 -9.20
N TYR A 2 -16.00 19.68 -9.28
CA TYR A 2 -14.86 19.02 -9.96
C TYR A 2 -14.02 18.10 -9.07
N GLU A 3 -14.00 18.30 -7.76
CA GLU A 3 -13.18 17.50 -6.84
C GLU A 3 -13.78 16.14 -6.48
N GLU A 4 -15.10 16.01 -6.51
CA GLU A 4 -15.80 14.75 -6.21
C GLU A 4 -15.62 13.66 -7.27
N PHE A 5 -15.37 14.06 -8.53
CA PHE A 5 -15.19 13.13 -9.65
C PHE A 5 -13.81 12.44 -9.62
N HIS A 6 -12.76 13.13 -9.17
CA HIS A 6 -11.42 12.55 -9.06
C HIS A 6 -11.31 11.52 -7.93
N HIS A 7 -12.00 11.71 -6.82
CA HIS A 7 -12.01 10.74 -5.73
C HIS A 7 -12.68 9.40 -6.10
N LYS A 8 -13.74 9.45 -6.92
CA LYS A 8 -14.43 8.23 -7.38
C LYS A 8 -13.60 7.40 -8.37
N GLN A 9 -12.81 8.01 -9.23
CA GLN A 9 -11.98 7.26 -10.19
C GLN A 9 -10.80 6.53 -9.54
N ILE A 10 -10.20 7.10 -8.52
CA ILE A 10 -9.11 6.46 -7.75
C ILE A 10 -9.66 5.25 -6.97
N PHE A 11 -10.87 5.36 -6.44
CA PHE A 11 -11.54 4.27 -5.71
C PHE A 11 -11.87 3.09 -6.64
N HIS A 12 -12.33 3.32 -7.87
CA HIS A 12 -12.64 2.26 -8.83
C HIS A 12 -11.40 1.53 -9.34
N GLN A 13 -10.30 2.22 -9.57
CA GLN A 13 -9.06 1.57 -10.02
C GLN A 13 -8.42 0.72 -8.91
N ASN A 14 -8.47 1.18 -7.66
CA ASN A 14 -8.00 0.39 -6.53
C ASN A 14 -8.91 -0.82 -6.27
N MET A 15 -10.23 -0.69 -6.41
CA MET A 15 -11.17 -1.80 -6.26
C MET A 15 -10.95 -2.90 -7.32
N LEU A 16 -10.65 -2.54 -8.57
CA LEU A 16 -10.31 -3.50 -9.61
C LEU A 16 -8.98 -4.22 -9.35
N TYR A 17 -7.99 -3.54 -8.81
CA TYR A 17 -6.72 -4.15 -8.40
C TYR A 17 -6.89 -5.13 -7.23
N TYR A 18 -7.72 -4.79 -6.24
CA TYR A 18 -8.01 -5.67 -5.11
C TYR A 18 -8.89 -6.85 -5.50
N SER A 19 -9.87 -6.66 -6.40
CA SER A 19 -10.71 -7.74 -6.90
C SER A 19 -9.94 -8.71 -7.81
N ALA A 20 -9.03 -8.22 -8.65
CA ALA A 20 -8.13 -9.05 -9.45
C ALA A 20 -7.12 -9.82 -8.57
N GLY A 21 -6.58 -9.20 -7.52
CA GLY A 21 -5.74 -9.86 -6.52
C GLY A 21 -6.49 -10.95 -5.74
N MET A 22 -7.74 -10.71 -5.37
CA MET A 22 -8.60 -11.71 -4.73
C MET A 22 -8.93 -12.89 -5.65
N LEU A 23 -9.20 -12.64 -6.92
CA LEU A 23 -9.43 -13.71 -7.90
C LEU A 23 -8.17 -14.54 -8.14
N PHE A 24 -7.00 -13.91 -8.18
CA PHE A 24 -5.72 -14.63 -8.34
C PHE A 24 -5.40 -15.51 -7.13
N THR A 25 -5.62 -15.01 -5.90
CA THR A 25 -5.45 -15.81 -4.67
C THR A 25 -6.48 -16.93 -4.54
N LEU A 26 -7.70 -16.76 -5.07
CA LEU A 26 -8.70 -17.82 -5.11
C LEU A 26 -8.36 -18.91 -6.14
N MET A 27 -7.74 -18.57 -7.27
CA MET A 27 -7.27 -19.54 -8.26
C MET A 27 -6.05 -20.34 -7.74
N GLU A 28 -5.11 -19.73 -7.03
CA GLU A 28 -4.01 -20.47 -6.38
C GLU A 28 -4.49 -21.36 -5.24
N ARG A 29 -5.59 -21.02 -4.56
CA ARG A 29 -6.15 -21.80 -3.47
C ARG A 29 -6.73 -23.15 -3.90
N GLN A 30 -7.09 -23.33 -5.17
CA GLN A 30 -7.54 -24.62 -5.71
C GLN A 30 -6.40 -25.61 -5.95
N SER A 31 -5.13 -25.14 -5.98
CA SER A 31 -3.96 -26.01 -6.19
C SER A 31 -3.26 -26.44 -4.90
N LEU A 32 -3.63 -25.91 -3.76
CA LEU A 32 -3.01 -26.19 -2.44
C LEU A 32 -4.01 -26.78 -1.44
N SER A 33 -4.54 -27.96 -1.77
CA SER A 33 -5.34 -28.75 -0.84
C SER A 33 -4.45 -29.44 0.21
N HIS A 34 -3.76 -28.72 1.09
CA HIS A 34 -3.21 -29.24 2.36
C HIS A 34 -2.56 -28.13 3.23
N ILE A 35 -3.29 -27.05 3.46
CA ILE A 35 -2.95 -26.18 4.60
C ILE A 35 -4.18 -26.17 5.51
N CYS A 36 -4.02 -26.75 6.70
CA CYS A 36 -5.01 -26.64 7.78
C CYS A 36 -5.14 -25.17 8.17
N VAL A 37 -6.05 -24.47 7.51
CA VAL A 37 -6.49 -23.14 7.95
C VAL A 37 -7.44 -23.40 9.11
N SER A 38 -6.95 -23.21 10.33
CA SER A 38 -7.79 -23.07 11.52
C SER A 38 -8.90 -22.06 11.21
N PRO A 39 -10.17 -22.33 11.53
CA PRO A 39 -11.26 -21.41 11.20
C PRO A 39 -10.99 -20.07 11.87
N SER A 40 -10.51 -19.12 11.11
CA SER A 40 -10.31 -17.75 11.57
C SER A 40 -11.68 -17.22 12.02
N ASN A 41 -11.79 -16.88 13.30
CA ASN A 41 -13.01 -16.29 13.86
C ASN A 41 -13.46 -15.12 12.97
N PRO A 42 -14.67 -15.15 12.38
CA PRO A 42 -15.14 -14.15 11.43
C PRO A 42 -15.07 -12.71 12.00
N LEU A 43 -15.23 -12.54 13.32
CA LEU A 43 -15.05 -11.25 14.00
C LEU A 43 -13.59 -10.73 13.94
N ARG A 44 -12.60 -11.61 13.87
CA ARG A 44 -11.19 -11.22 13.74
C ARG A 44 -10.84 -10.78 12.31
N LEU A 45 -11.41 -11.44 11.30
CA LEU A 45 -11.26 -11.02 9.91
C LEU A 45 -11.85 -9.62 9.70
N VAL A 46 -13.08 -9.38 10.16
CA VAL A 46 -13.71 -8.06 10.10
C VAL A 46 -12.84 -6.99 10.79
N ARG A 47 -12.22 -7.34 11.93
CA ARG A 47 -11.38 -6.40 12.67
C ARG A 47 -10.05 -6.13 11.96
N TYR A 48 -9.45 -7.13 11.33
CA TYR A 48 -8.26 -6.95 10.51
C TYR A 48 -8.54 -6.01 9.33
N ASP A 49 -9.63 -6.24 8.60
CA ASP A 49 -10.03 -5.44 7.45
C ASP A 49 -10.31 -3.98 7.84
N GLN A 50 -10.96 -3.75 8.99
CA GLN A 50 -11.19 -2.40 9.51
C GLN A 50 -9.88 -1.67 9.82
N ILE A 51 -8.91 -2.34 10.46
CA ILE A 51 -7.61 -1.77 10.77
C ILE A 51 -6.81 -1.53 9.49
N TYR A 52 -6.86 -2.45 8.55
CA TYR A 52 -6.18 -2.31 7.26
C TYR A 52 -6.73 -1.10 6.47
N SER A 53 -8.05 -0.94 6.39
CA SER A 53 -8.68 0.22 5.77
C SER A 53 -8.25 1.53 6.46
N TYR A 54 -8.26 1.56 7.78
CA TYR A 54 -7.78 2.72 8.53
C TYR A 54 -6.32 3.08 8.20
N ILE A 55 -5.45 2.07 8.05
CA ILE A 55 -4.05 2.30 7.64
C ILE A 55 -3.99 2.91 6.25
N CYS A 56 -4.79 2.41 5.30
CA CYS A 56 -4.85 2.94 3.94
C CYS A 56 -5.25 4.42 3.89
N ASP A 57 -6.17 4.82 4.77
CA ASP A 57 -6.68 6.20 4.81
C ASP A 57 -5.74 7.16 5.57
N ASN A 58 -4.95 6.63 6.53
CA ASN A 58 -4.17 7.44 7.46
C ASN A 58 -2.65 7.14 7.43
N TYR A 59 -2.16 6.45 6.41
CA TYR A 59 -0.79 5.91 6.33
C TYR A 59 0.34 6.92 6.64
N PRO A 60 0.27 8.21 6.29
CA PRO A 60 1.40 9.13 6.51
C PRO A 60 1.73 9.32 8.00
N MET A 61 0.70 9.35 8.84
CA MET A 61 0.84 9.61 10.29
C MET A 61 0.69 8.36 11.15
N THR A 62 0.45 7.21 10.53
CA THR A 62 0.09 5.98 11.24
C THR A 62 1.31 5.21 11.73
N SER A 63 1.21 4.70 12.96
CA SER A 63 2.14 3.78 13.61
C SER A 63 1.37 2.68 14.34
N ALA A 64 2.04 1.60 14.72
CA ALA A 64 1.41 0.53 15.52
C ALA A 64 0.80 1.07 16.83
N ARG A 65 1.43 2.09 17.41
CA ARG A 65 0.94 2.75 18.63
C ARG A 65 -0.34 3.52 18.38
N THR A 66 -0.36 4.39 17.36
CA THR A 66 -1.54 5.22 17.04
C THR A 66 -2.74 4.37 16.61
N ILE A 67 -2.51 3.25 15.91
CA ILE A 67 -3.56 2.27 15.57
C ILE A 67 -4.13 1.65 16.85
N ALA A 68 -3.28 1.17 17.75
CA ALA A 68 -3.71 0.53 18.98
C ALA A 68 -4.54 1.48 19.84
N GLU A 69 -4.11 2.75 19.95
CA GLU A 69 -4.83 3.81 20.66
C GLU A 69 -6.20 4.10 20.01
N TYR A 70 -6.25 4.24 18.68
CA TYR A 70 -7.49 4.55 17.96
C TYR A 70 -8.54 3.44 18.09
N PHE A 71 -8.12 2.17 17.98
CA PHE A 71 -9.01 1.02 18.08
C PHE A 71 -9.24 0.53 19.52
N HIS A 72 -8.68 1.21 20.53
CA HIS A 72 -8.75 0.82 21.95
C HIS A 72 -8.33 -0.64 22.19
N ILE A 73 -7.23 -1.05 21.56
CA ILE A 73 -6.66 -2.39 21.70
C ILE A 73 -5.21 -2.32 22.16
N SER A 74 -4.70 -3.40 22.74
CA SER A 74 -3.27 -3.48 23.08
C SER A 74 -2.42 -3.66 21.83
N GLN A 75 -1.19 -3.12 21.84
CA GLN A 75 -0.23 -3.35 20.74
C GLN A 75 0.07 -4.85 20.55
N SER A 76 0.10 -5.61 21.64
CA SER A 76 0.30 -7.07 21.57
C SER A 76 -0.83 -7.78 20.82
N TYR A 77 -2.08 -7.38 21.06
CA TYR A 77 -3.21 -7.91 20.30
C TYR A 77 -3.14 -7.51 18.82
N LEU A 78 -2.80 -6.26 18.53
CA LEU A 78 -2.62 -5.76 17.16
C LEU A 78 -1.52 -6.56 16.43
N CYS A 79 -0.35 -6.75 17.05
CA CYS A 79 0.73 -7.54 16.48
C CYS A 79 0.32 -9.00 16.23
N LYS A 80 -0.38 -9.62 17.18
CA LYS A 80 -0.89 -10.99 17.04
C LYS A 80 -1.87 -11.11 15.88
N LEU A 81 -2.80 -10.15 15.74
CA LEU A 81 -3.79 -10.13 14.67
C LEU A 81 -3.12 -10.10 13.29
N PHE A 82 -2.09 -9.26 13.11
CA PHE A 82 -1.36 -9.17 11.84
C PHE A 82 -0.49 -10.40 11.60
N HIS A 83 0.15 -10.94 12.63
CA HIS A 83 0.96 -12.16 12.52
C HIS A 83 0.11 -13.39 12.12
N GLU A 84 -1.10 -13.52 12.64
CA GLU A 84 -2.06 -14.58 12.26
C GLU A 84 -2.47 -14.46 10.77
N ASN A 85 -2.36 -13.26 10.18
CA ASN A 85 -2.58 -13.02 8.75
C ASN A 85 -1.27 -13.03 7.92
N GLY A 86 -0.18 -13.60 8.48
CA GLY A 86 1.08 -13.82 7.77
C GLY A 86 1.91 -12.55 7.53
N THR A 87 1.63 -11.44 8.22
CA THR A 87 2.32 -10.17 8.03
C THR A 87 2.60 -9.46 9.36
N THR A 88 3.17 -8.26 9.31
CA THR A 88 3.31 -7.38 10.48
C THR A 88 2.69 -6.02 10.20
N VAL A 89 2.23 -5.34 11.25
CA VAL A 89 1.69 -3.96 11.16
C VAL A 89 2.68 -3.03 10.45
N THR A 90 3.95 -3.10 10.83
CA THR A 90 5.00 -2.25 10.26
C THR A 90 5.21 -2.54 8.78
N THR A 91 5.20 -3.81 8.37
CA THR A 91 5.33 -4.21 6.97
C THR A 91 4.18 -3.63 6.14
N VAL A 92 2.94 -3.79 6.61
CA VAL A 92 1.76 -3.25 5.91
C VAL A 92 1.82 -1.73 5.77
N ILE A 93 2.17 -1.01 6.83
CA ILE A 93 2.34 0.45 6.76
C ILE A 93 3.42 0.84 5.74
N GLN A 94 4.57 0.15 5.76
CA GLN A 94 5.66 0.41 4.81
C GLN A 94 5.24 0.14 3.36
N GLU A 95 4.55 -0.96 3.10
CA GLU A 95 4.05 -1.31 1.77
C GLU A 95 3.10 -0.25 1.23
N ILE A 96 2.11 0.16 2.02
CA ILE A 96 1.15 1.20 1.63
C ILE A 96 1.88 2.51 1.31
N ARG A 97 2.79 2.96 2.18
CA ARG A 97 3.58 4.17 1.96
C ARG A 97 4.41 4.11 0.69
N LEU A 98 5.05 2.97 0.42
CA LEU A 98 5.87 2.79 -0.78
C LEU A 98 5.03 2.74 -2.06
N GLN A 99 3.85 2.12 -2.03
CA GLN A 99 2.93 2.10 -3.16
C GLN A 99 2.40 3.53 -3.46
N GLN A 100 2.08 4.30 -2.42
CA GLN A 100 1.68 5.70 -2.59
C GLN A 100 2.83 6.56 -3.14
N ALA A 101 4.05 6.35 -2.63
CA ALA A 101 5.24 7.02 -3.16
C ALA A 101 5.45 6.71 -4.65
N ARG A 102 5.26 5.46 -5.06
CA ARG A 102 5.32 5.04 -6.46
C ARG A 102 4.30 5.80 -7.31
N SER A 103 3.04 5.83 -6.86
CA SER A 103 1.97 6.57 -7.55
C SER A 103 2.30 8.06 -7.71
N LEU A 104 2.83 8.70 -6.66
CA LEU A 104 3.25 10.09 -6.71
C LEU A 104 4.44 10.32 -7.66
N LEU A 105 5.39 9.38 -7.73
CA LEU A 105 6.50 9.43 -8.68
C LEU A 105 6.03 9.36 -10.14
N GLU A 106 4.93 8.67 -10.41
CA GLU A 106 4.32 8.50 -11.73
C GLU A 106 3.45 9.69 -12.14
N GLN A 107 2.74 10.29 -11.20
CA GLN A 107 1.67 11.25 -11.45
C GLN A 107 2.04 12.70 -11.18
N SER A 108 3.16 12.96 -10.49
CA SER A 108 3.55 14.30 -10.09
C SER A 108 5.03 14.60 -10.39
N ASP A 109 5.34 15.90 -10.47
CA ASP A 109 6.70 16.42 -10.61
C ASP A 109 7.33 16.79 -9.24
N LEU A 110 6.70 16.41 -8.13
CA LEU A 110 7.21 16.65 -6.78
C LEU A 110 8.61 16.08 -6.61
N SER A 111 9.46 16.74 -5.83
CA SER A 111 10.80 16.22 -5.52
C SER A 111 10.69 14.89 -4.77
N VAL A 112 11.71 14.05 -4.89
CA VAL A 112 11.76 12.77 -4.14
C VAL A 112 11.73 13.02 -2.63
N GLN A 113 12.31 14.12 -2.17
CA GLN A 113 12.25 14.54 -0.77
C GLN A 113 10.81 14.86 -0.35
N ASN A 114 10.10 15.70 -1.11
CA ASN A 114 8.71 16.05 -0.80
C ASN A 114 7.80 14.80 -0.81
N ILE A 115 8.03 13.87 -1.75
CA ILE A 115 7.29 12.61 -1.77
C ILE A 115 7.57 11.79 -0.52
N ALA A 116 8.84 11.66 -0.10
CA ALA A 116 9.19 10.94 1.12
C ALA A 116 8.46 11.52 2.34
N GLU A 117 8.45 12.83 2.49
CA GLU A 117 7.76 13.55 3.58
C GLU A 117 6.24 13.33 3.51
N LEU A 118 5.62 13.47 2.34
CA LEU A 118 4.18 13.27 2.13
C LEU A 118 3.71 11.85 2.49
N VAL A 119 4.53 10.85 2.22
CA VAL A 119 4.18 9.47 2.56
C VAL A 119 4.62 9.05 3.97
N GLY A 120 5.14 10.01 4.77
CA GLY A 120 5.44 9.82 6.19
C GLY A 120 6.86 9.33 6.49
N TYR A 121 7.84 9.64 5.63
CA TYR A 121 9.27 9.40 5.91
C TYR A 121 10.01 10.72 6.11
N HIS A 122 10.53 10.95 7.32
CA HIS A 122 11.35 12.12 7.63
C HIS A 122 12.83 11.93 7.21
N ASP A 123 13.32 10.71 7.14
CA ASP A 123 14.66 10.39 6.68
C ASP A 123 14.65 9.96 5.21
N LEU A 124 15.10 10.86 4.35
CA LEU A 124 15.20 10.62 2.90
C LEU A 124 16.14 9.44 2.57
N THR A 125 17.24 9.30 3.30
CA THR A 125 18.22 8.23 3.05
C THR A 125 17.60 6.87 3.35
N TYR A 126 16.88 6.76 4.46
CA TYR A 126 16.14 5.56 4.81
C TYR A 126 15.05 5.24 3.77
N PHE A 127 14.28 6.25 3.36
CA PHE A 127 13.25 6.09 2.32
C PHE A 127 13.83 5.53 1.01
N ILE A 128 14.95 6.13 0.51
CA ILE A 128 15.58 5.69 -0.74
C ILE A 128 16.05 4.23 -0.64
N LYS A 129 16.66 3.83 0.49
CA LYS A 129 17.11 2.45 0.73
C LYS A 129 15.91 1.49 0.76
N LEU A 130 14.83 1.87 1.44
CA LEU A 130 13.63 1.05 1.57
C LEU A 130 12.93 0.88 0.22
N PHE A 131 12.76 1.96 -0.52
CA PHE A 131 12.17 1.97 -1.86
C PHE A 131 12.98 1.08 -2.82
N LYS A 132 14.31 1.21 -2.82
CA LYS A 132 15.20 0.37 -3.64
C LYS A 132 15.08 -1.10 -3.26
N ARG A 133 14.99 -1.42 -1.96
CA ARG A 133 14.82 -2.80 -1.50
C ARG A 133 13.50 -3.41 -1.98
N TYR A 134 12.43 -2.61 -2.02
CA TYR A 134 11.09 -3.09 -2.39
C TYR A 134 10.88 -3.16 -3.91
N PHE A 135 11.32 -2.14 -4.65
CA PHE A 135 11.12 -2.03 -6.10
C PHE A 135 12.38 -2.37 -6.93
N SER A 136 13.51 -2.73 -6.32
CA SER A 136 14.80 -3.04 -6.96
C SER A 136 15.47 -1.87 -7.68
N VAL A 137 14.89 -0.68 -7.67
CA VAL A 137 15.40 0.56 -8.26
C VAL A 137 15.21 1.73 -7.31
N THR A 138 16.05 2.78 -7.43
CA THR A 138 15.88 3.98 -6.63
C THR A 138 14.66 4.81 -7.11
N PRO A 139 14.06 5.68 -6.26
CA PRO A 139 12.97 6.56 -6.68
C PRO A 139 13.30 7.41 -7.91
N TYR A 140 14.53 7.92 -7.99
CA TYR A 140 15.01 8.70 -9.14
C TYR A 140 15.06 7.87 -10.42
N GLN A 141 15.61 6.65 -10.35
CA GLN A 141 15.65 5.73 -11.49
C GLN A 141 14.26 5.30 -11.93
N TYR A 142 13.38 5.05 -10.95
CA TYR A 142 11.98 4.70 -11.22
C TYR A 142 11.27 5.80 -12.01
N ARG A 143 11.35 7.05 -11.55
CA ARG A 143 10.77 8.22 -12.23
C ARG A 143 11.30 8.38 -13.66
N LYS A 144 12.63 8.31 -13.82
CA LYS A 144 13.27 8.44 -15.14
C LYS A 144 12.77 7.39 -16.12
N LYS A 145 12.68 6.15 -15.67
CA LYS A 145 12.18 5.02 -16.47
C LYS A 145 10.73 5.24 -16.88
N TYR A 146 9.88 5.63 -15.95
CA TYR A 146 8.45 5.87 -16.18
C TYR A 146 8.21 7.03 -17.16
N GLN A 147 8.90 8.16 -17.00
CA GLN A 147 8.82 9.30 -17.90
C GLN A 147 9.29 8.97 -19.32
N SER A 148 10.32 8.15 -19.46
CA SER A 148 10.79 7.68 -20.77
C SER A 148 9.74 6.82 -21.47
N THR A 149 9.08 5.93 -20.75
CA THR A 149 8.01 5.08 -21.28
C THR A 149 6.78 5.90 -21.68
N LYS A 150 6.41 6.91 -20.88
CA LYS A 150 5.26 7.79 -21.16
C LYS A 150 5.46 8.62 -22.44
N LYS A 151 6.69 9.07 -22.71
CA LYS A 151 7.04 9.80 -23.95
C LYS A 151 6.92 8.95 -25.21
N LEU A 152 7.20 7.63 -25.09
CA LEU A 152 7.08 6.71 -26.21
C LEU A 152 5.62 6.27 -26.51
N SER A 153 4.73 6.47 -25.55
CA SER A 153 3.31 6.08 -25.66
C SER A 153 2.39 7.21 -26.16
N GLN A 154 2.92 8.43 -26.34
CA GLN A 154 2.14 9.52 -26.96
C GLN A 154 2.30 9.44 -28.48
N PRO A 155 1.19 9.20 -29.25
CA PRO A 155 1.27 9.30 -30.71
C PRO A 155 1.62 10.75 -31.05
N THR A 156 2.66 10.94 -31.85
CA THR A 156 2.99 12.22 -32.50
C THR A 156 1.81 12.60 -33.38
N VAL A 157 0.96 13.49 -32.87
CA VAL A 157 -0.04 14.18 -33.69
C VAL A 157 0.72 15.24 -34.47
N THR A 158 0.99 14.96 -35.72
CA THR A 158 1.43 15.92 -36.74
C THR A 158 0.21 16.38 -37.48
#